data_fe4cc91cee97e0d55fff0c795f619b10
#
_entry.id   fe4cc91cee97e0d55fff0c795f619b10
#
_cell.length_a   1.000
_cell.length_b   1.000
_cell.length_c   1.000
_cell.angle_alpha   90.00
_cell.angle_beta   90.00
_cell.angle_gamma   90.00
#
_symmetry.space_group_name_H-M   'P 1'
#
loop_
_entity.id
_entity.type
_entity.pdbx_description
1 polymer ?
#
loop_
_entity_poly.entity_id
_entity_poly.type
_entity_poly.pdbx_seq_one_letter_code
_entity_poly.pdbx_strand_id
1 'polypeptide(L)'
;GSEMCIRDSAYPSWLYPVLQGATTIWERWNSYTLVNGFGPVDMNSFNHYSYGAIEEWMIAYTLGIQRDEEQPAYKHIILQPRIGGTFSFIRGHYDSAYGRIESGWQIQKKGYIYEATIPANTTATLYLPAKSEKSVRMEKGQEGITPVGLKDGKAVYRLGSGSYRIYVD
;
A
#
# COMPACT_ATOMS: atom_id res chain seq x y z
N GLY A 1 -13.75 6.31 3.52
CA GLY A 1 -13.55 7.74 3.26
C GLY A 1 -12.27 8.08 2.51
N SER A 2 -11.10 7.63 2.98
CA SER A 2 -9.81 8.02 2.38
C SER A 2 -9.65 7.57 0.92
N GLU A 3 -10.11 6.38 0.57
CA GLU A 3 -10.02 5.87 -0.81
C GLU A 3 -10.82 6.70 -1.81
N MET A 4 -12.00 7.19 -1.43
CA MET A 4 -12.79 8.09 -2.28
C MET A 4 -12.03 9.39 -2.53
N CYS A 5 -11.49 10.00 -1.48
CA CYS A 5 -10.74 11.25 -1.62
C CYS A 5 -9.46 11.11 -2.46
N ILE A 6 -8.79 9.94 -2.44
CA ILE A 6 -7.60 9.68 -3.26
C ILE A 6 -7.98 9.57 -4.75
N ARG A 7 -9.08 8.89 -5.07
CA ARG A 7 -9.51 8.66 -6.46
C ARG A 7 -10.35 9.77 -7.03
N ASP A 8 -10.98 10.56 -6.18
CA ASP A 8 -11.90 11.60 -6.63
C ASP A 8 -11.12 12.74 -7.29
N SER A 9 -11.48 13.07 -8.51
CA SER A 9 -10.93 14.20 -9.26
C SER A 9 -11.65 15.50 -8.97
N ALA A 10 -12.81 15.41 -8.34
CA ALA A 10 -13.59 16.58 -7.94
C ALA A 10 -13.04 17.19 -6.66
N TYR A 11 -13.19 18.51 -6.53
CA TYR A 11 -12.92 19.21 -5.27
C TYR A 11 -13.94 18.80 -4.19
N PRO A 12 -13.52 18.54 -2.93
CA PRO A 12 -12.15 18.47 -2.43
C PRO A 12 -11.54 17.05 -2.53
N SER A 13 -10.34 16.91 -3.07
CA SER A 13 -9.64 15.63 -3.15
C SER A 13 -8.12 15.80 -3.32
N TRP A 14 -7.33 14.73 -3.09
CA TRP A 14 -5.89 14.73 -3.38
C TRP A 14 -5.58 14.82 -4.87
N LEU A 15 -6.44 14.31 -5.75
CA LEU A 15 -6.24 14.41 -7.21
C LEU A 15 -6.60 15.78 -7.77
N TYR A 16 -7.45 16.54 -7.09
CA TYR A 16 -7.84 17.87 -7.57
C TYR A 16 -6.63 18.80 -7.82
N PRO A 17 -5.69 19.01 -6.85
CA PRO A 17 -4.48 19.78 -7.10
C PRO A 17 -3.66 19.25 -8.27
N VAL A 18 -3.51 17.93 -8.40
CA VAL A 18 -2.76 17.29 -9.50
C VAL A 18 -3.38 17.64 -10.86
N LEU A 19 -4.70 17.59 -10.97
CA LEU A 19 -5.42 17.96 -12.19
C LEU A 19 -5.35 19.46 -12.51
N GLN A 20 -5.07 20.29 -11.51
CA GLN A 20 -4.78 21.73 -11.68
C GLN A 20 -3.30 21.99 -12.00
N GLY A 21 -2.49 20.96 -12.24
CA GLY A 21 -1.07 21.07 -12.57
C GLY A 21 -0.14 21.28 -11.37
N ALA A 22 -0.59 20.96 -10.15
CA ALA A 22 0.25 21.04 -8.98
C ALA A 22 1.41 20.04 -9.04
N THR A 23 2.59 20.49 -8.66
CA THR A 23 3.81 19.68 -8.52
C THR A 23 4.25 19.53 -7.06
N THR A 24 3.52 20.15 -6.15
CA THR A 24 3.78 20.17 -4.71
C THR A 24 2.50 19.95 -3.92
N ILE A 25 2.61 19.63 -2.65
CA ILE A 25 1.45 19.46 -1.75
C ILE A 25 0.96 20.83 -1.29
N TRP A 26 -0.32 21.10 -1.48
CA TRP A 26 -0.97 22.32 -1.05
C TRP A 26 -1.39 22.25 0.44
N GLU A 27 -1.40 23.40 1.10
CA GLU A 27 -1.78 23.51 2.51
C GLU A 27 -3.27 23.25 2.73
N ARG A 28 -4.10 23.66 1.79
CA ARG A 28 -5.56 23.60 1.90
C ARG A 28 -6.17 22.95 0.66
N TRP A 29 -7.33 22.33 0.83
CA TRP A 29 -8.12 21.83 -0.30
C TRP A 29 -8.49 22.93 -1.29
N ASN A 30 -8.74 24.14 -0.81
CA ASN A 30 -9.13 25.32 -1.58
C ASN A 30 -7.98 26.32 -1.78
N SER A 31 -6.74 25.87 -1.72
CA SER A 31 -5.59 26.75 -2.02
C SER A 31 -5.72 27.44 -3.37
N TYR A 32 -6.30 26.74 -4.35
CA TYR A 32 -6.74 27.26 -5.64
C TYR A 32 -8.05 26.59 -6.05
N THR A 33 -8.97 27.33 -6.61
CA THR A 33 -10.19 26.80 -7.25
C THR A 33 -10.44 27.45 -8.59
N LEU A 34 -11.08 26.73 -9.51
CA LEU A 34 -11.44 27.28 -10.82
C LEU A 34 -12.42 28.47 -10.75
N VAL A 35 -13.22 28.52 -9.70
CA VAL A 35 -14.24 29.58 -9.50
C VAL A 35 -13.67 30.81 -8.84
N ASN A 36 -12.86 30.64 -7.78
CA ASN A 36 -12.40 31.74 -6.93
C ASN A 36 -10.92 32.10 -7.13
N GLY A 37 -10.17 31.33 -7.98
CA GLY A 37 -8.74 31.51 -8.13
C GLY A 37 -7.96 31.09 -6.87
N PHE A 38 -6.87 31.83 -6.58
CA PHE A 38 -6.03 31.57 -5.41
C PHE A 38 -6.70 31.98 -4.11
N GLY A 39 -6.51 31.20 -3.06
CA GLY A 39 -6.94 31.51 -1.70
C GLY A 39 -6.16 32.68 -1.08
N PRO A 40 -6.52 33.08 0.16
CA PRO A 40 -5.87 34.19 0.87
C PRO A 40 -4.36 33.97 1.04
N VAL A 41 -3.55 35.01 0.80
CA VAL A 41 -2.08 34.91 0.78
C VAL A 41 -1.46 34.75 2.18
N ASP A 42 -2.17 35.14 3.21
CA ASP A 42 -1.71 35.09 4.58
C ASP A 42 -1.68 33.71 5.20
N MET A 43 -2.39 32.74 4.60
CA MET A 43 -2.44 31.36 5.07
C MET A 43 -2.77 30.38 3.93
N ASN A 44 -1.92 30.35 2.92
CA ASN A 44 -2.12 29.54 1.73
C ASN A 44 -0.80 29.16 1.07
N SER A 45 -0.10 28.20 1.68
CA SER A 45 1.14 27.67 1.11
C SER A 45 0.85 26.64 0.01
N PHE A 46 1.58 26.72 -1.08
CA PHE A 46 1.59 25.73 -2.15
C PHE A 46 2.73 24.70 -2.01
N ASN A 47 3.47 24.76 -0.93
CA ASN A 47 4.51 23.80 -0.57
C ASN A 47 4.40 23.45 0.92
N HIS A 48 3.40 22.64 1.26
CA HIS A 48 3.07 22.27 2.63
C HIS A 48 2.94 20.75 2.76
N TYR A 49 3.61 20.17 3.76
CA TYR A 49 3.76 18.71 3.84
C TYR A 49 2.54 17.94 4.40
N SER A 50 1.64 18.57 5.13
CA SER A 50 0.63 17.89 5.96
C SER A 50 -0.21 16.86 5.20
N TYR A 51 -0.73 17.22 4.05
CA TYR A 51 -1.53 16.28 3.24
C TYR A 51 -0.69 15.20 2.55
N GLY A 52 0.63 15.35 2.52
CA GLY A 52 1.56 14.32 2.05
C GLY A 52 1.58 13.07 2.95
N ALA A 53 1.11 13.16 4.20
CA ALA A 53 0.96 12.01 5.10
C ALA A 53 0.08 10.87 4.55
N ILE A 54 -0.71 11.14 3.49
CA ILE A 54 -1.46 10.09 2.77
C ILE A 54 -0.56 9.01 2.20
N GLU A 55 0.70 9.33 1.87
CA GLU A 55 1.67 8.36 1.35
C GLU A 55 1.97 7.26 2.37
N GLU A 56 2.15 7.61 3.64
CA GLU A 56 2.33 6.61 4.71
C GLU A 56 1.14 5.66 4.78
N TRP A 57 -0.08 6.19 4.68
CA TRP A 57 -1.28 5.37 4.66
C TRP A 57 -1.32 4.45 3.42
N MET A 58 -0.93 4.93 2.25
CA MET A 58 -0.87 4.12 1.03
C MET A 58 0.14 2.98 1.17
N ILE A 59 1.32 3.23 1.70
CA ILE A 59 2.35 2.21 1.92
C ILE A 59 1.91 1.22 3.00
N ALA A 60 1.47 1.72 4.16
CA ALA A 60 1.17 0.87 5.30
C ALA A 60 -0.10 0.01 5.12
N TYR A 61 -1.12 0.52 4.42
CA TYR A 61 -2.41 -0.16 4.34
C TYR A 61 -2.75 -0.67 2.95
N THR A 62 -2.58 0.11 1.88
CA THR A 62 -2.93 -0.36 0.53
C THR A 62 -1.92 -1.36 0.00
N LEU A 63 -0.63 -1.07 0.12
CA LEU A 63 0.46 -2.02 -0.13
C LEU A 63 0.63 -3.02 1.01
N GLY A 64 0.32 -2.59 2.23
CA GLY A 64 0.44 -3.39 3.44
C GLY A 64 1.86 -3.54 3.95
N ILE A 65 2.80 -2.70 3.55
CA ILE A 65 4.19 -2.72 4.03
C ILE A 65 4.24 -1.99 5.38
N GLN A 66 4.38 -2.75 6.46
CA GLN A 66 4.41 -2.23 7.83
C GLN A 66 5.68 -2.68 8.54
N ARG A 67 6.15 -1.86 9.47
CA ARG A 67 7.25 -2.23 10.35
C ARG A 67 6.78 -3.18 11.45
N ASP A 68 7.64 -4.07 11.86
CA ASP A 68 7.49 -4.80 13.12
C ASP A 68 8.10 -3.94 14.23
N GLU A 69 7.32 -3.63 15.26
CA GLU A 69 7.80 -2.78 16.36
C GLU A 69 8.81 -3.48 17.26
N GLU A 70 8.78 -4.82 17.30
CA GLU A 70 9.76 -5.62 18.04
C GLU A 70 11.09 -5.78 17.29
N GLN A 71 11.06 -5.62 15.94
CA GLN A 71 12.22 -5.70 15.07
C GLN A 71 12.28 -4.50 14.12
N PRO A 72 12.71 -3.32 14.62
CA PRO A 72 12.63 -2.06 13.89
C PRO A 72 13.49 -2.05 12.62
N ALA A 73 13.35 -0.97 11.84
CA ALA A 73 14.05 -0.72 10.57
C ALA A 73 13.80 -1.77 9.48
N TYR A 74 12.66 -2.52 9.53
CA TYR A 74 12.30 -3.56 8.57
C TYR A 74 13.26 -4.77 8.54
N LYS A 75 13.88 -5.09 9.66
CA LYS A 75 14.59 -6.37 9.81
C LYS A 75 13.62 -7.54 9.72
N HIS A 76 12.46 -7.40 10.33
CA HIS A 76 11.27 -8.19 10.08
C HIS A 76 10.16 -7.29 9.53
N ILE A 77 9.49 -7.72 8.49
CA ILE A 77 8.50 -6.95 7.74
C ILE A 77 7.12 -7.54 8.02
N ILE A 78 6.14 -6.72 8.32
CA ILE A 78 4.74 -7.13 8.31
C ILE A 78 4.15 -6.77 6.96
N LEU A 79 3.66 -7.77 6.23
CA LEU A 79 2.94 -7.59 4.98
C LEU A 79 1.46 -7.88 5.19
N GLN A 80 0.64 -6.85 5.17
CA GLN A 80 -0.80 -6.96 5.42
C GLN A 80 -1.60 -6.04 4.50
N PRO A 81 -1.66 -6.32 3.19
CA PRO A 81 -2.35 -5.47 2.23
C PRO A 81 -3.86 -5.49 2.43
N ARG A 82 -4.51 -4.36 2.17
CA ARG A 82 -5.96 -4.27 2.02
C ARG A 82 -6.34 -4.48 0.57
N ILE A 83 -6.85 -5.67 0.28
CA ILE A 83 -7.21 -6.07 -1.08
C ILE A 83 -8.59 -5.54 -1.46
N GLY A 84 -8.71 -4.92 -2.64
CA GLY A 84 -10.00 -4.48 -3.18
C GLY A 84 -10.30 -3.01 -2.95
N GLY A 85 -11.49 -2.72 -2.38
CA GLY A 85 -12.02 -1.37 -2.35
C GLY A 85 -12.35 -0.90 -3.77
N THR A 86 -11.96 0.31 -4.11
CA THR A 86 -12.14 0.90 -5.45
C THR A 86 -10.96 0.64 -6.39
N PHE A 87 -9.90 0.00 -5.91
CA PHE A 87 -8.73 -0.34 -6.71
C PHE A 87 -8.87 -1.74 -7.34
N SER A 88 -8.48 -1.87 -8.58
CA SER A 88 -8.35 -3.16 -9.27
C SER A 88 -6.95 -3.75 -9.13
N PHE A 89 -5.94 -2.91 -8.88
CA PHE A 89 -4.57 -3.30 -8.58
C PHE A 89 -3.86 -2.20 -7.80
N ILE A 90 -2.84 -2.59 -7.04
CA ILE A 90 -1.86 -1.71 -6.41
C ILE A 90 -0.50 -2.36 -6.56
N ARG A 91 0.53 -1.59 -6.86
CA ARG A 91 1.94 -2.00 -6.84
C ARG A 91 2.79 -0.86 -6.34
N GLY A 92 3.76 -1.18 -5.52
CA GLY A 92 4.71 -0.19 -5.01
C GLY A 92 5.82 -0.83 -4.21
N HIS A 93 6.69 0.01 -3.70
CA HIS A 93 7.84 -0.41 -2.92
C HIS A 93 8.18 0.58 -1.82
N TYR A 94 8.99 0.11 -0.89
CA TYR A 94 9.62 0.92 0.14
C TYR A 94 11.11 0.59 0.20
N ASP A 95 11.97 1.59 0.07
CA ASP A 95 13.42 1.42 0.14
C ASP A 95 13.86 1.50 1.61
N SER A 96 14.06 0.33 2.22
CA SER A 96 14.50 0.20 3.62
C SER A 96 16.01 0.19 3.74
N ALA A 97 16.53 0.26 4.98
CA ALA A 97 17.97 0.11 5.26
C ALA A 97 18.54 -1.25 4.82
N TYR A 98 17.70 -2.27 4.66
CA TYR A 98 18.09 -3.62 4.21
C TYR A 98 17.89 -3.83 2.70
N GLY A 99 17.35 -2.87 1.99
CA GLY A 99 17.04 -2.94 0.57
C GLY A 99 15.57 -2.74 0.28
N ARG A 100 15.22 -2.91 -0.98
CA ARG A 100 13.86 -2.66 -1.49
C ARG A 100 12.89 -3.76 -1.08
N ILE A 101 11.79 -3.35 -0.47
CA ILE A 101 10.62 -4.19 -0.18
C ILE A 101 9.58 -3.87 -1.24
N GLU A 102 9.11 -4.88 -1.96
CA GLU A 102 8.04 -4.70 -2.93
C GLU A 102 6.79 -5.41 -2.46
N SER A 103 5.65 -4.80 -2.71
CA SER A 103 4.33 -5.40 -2.45
C SER A 103 3.34 -4.94 -3.51
N GLY A 104 2.47 -5.84 -3.91
CA GLY A 104 1.43 -5.52 -4.87
C GLY A 104 0.38 -6.60 -4.96
N TRP A 105 -0.78 -6.21 -5.46
CA TRP A 105 -1.87 -7.13 -5.71
C TRP A 105 -2.70 -6.70 -6.90
N GLN A 106 -3.40 -7.65 -7.48
CA GLN A 106 -4.27 -7.42 -8.62
C GLN A 106 -5.50 -8.32 -8.53
N ILE A 107 -6.69 -7.72 -8.63
CA ILE A 107 -7.96 -8.44 -8.68
C ILE A 107 -8.04 -9.25 -9.97
N GLN A 108 -8.53 -10.48 -9.85
CA GLN A 108 -8.78 -11.40 -10.95
C GLN A 108 -10.28 -11.70 -11.06
N LYS A 109 -10.69 -12.41 -12.13
CA LYS A 109 -12.09 -12.88 -12.27
C LYS A 109 -12.55 -13.72 -11.08
N LYS A 110 -11.63 -14.46 -10.47
CA LYS A 110 -11.82 -15.17 -9.19
C LYS A 110 -10.66 -14.79 -8.28
N GLY A 111 -10.96 -14.15 -7.15
CA GLY A 111 -9.96 -13.78 -6.16
C GLY A 111 -8.94 -12.72 -6.62
N TYR A 112 -7.68 -12.91 -6.28
CA TYR A 112 -6.60 -11.96 -6.59
C TYR A 112 -5.23 -12.63 -6.64
N ILE A 113 -4.27 -11.94 -7.26
CA ILE A 113 -2.85 -12.28 -7.20
C ILE A 113 -2.18 -11.31 -6.25
N TYR A 114 -1.29 -11.82 -5.41
CA TYR A 114 -0.40 -11.04 -4.56
C TYR A 114 1.06 -11.30 -4.94
N GLU A 115 1.86 -10.25 -5.00
CA GLU A 115 3.29 -10.30 -5.31
C GLU A 115 4.08 -9.54 -4.24
N ALA A 116 5.22 -10.07 -3.83
CA ALA A 116 6.12 -9.41 -2.89
C ALA A 116 7.59 -9.76 -3.17
N THR A 117 8.48 -8.81 -2.87
CA THR A 117 9.92 -9.03 -2.82
C THR A 117 10.43 -8.66 -1.43
N ILE A 118 11.11 -9.61 -0.80
CA ILE A 118 11.71 -9.48 0.53
C ILE A 118 13.23 -9.37 0.37
N PRO A 119 13.85 -8.27 0.80
CA PRO A 119 15.28 -8.06 0.60
C PRO A 119 16.14 -9.06 1.37
N ALA A 120 17.40 -9.21 0.95
CA ALA A 120 18.36 -10.12 1.56
C ALA A 120 18.53 -9.86 3.06
N ASN A 121 18.75 -10.93 3.84
CA ASN A 121 18.94 -10.88 5.29
C ASN A 121 17.74 -10.32 6.09
N THR A 122 16.55 -10.33 5.52
CA THR A 122 15.31 -9.96 6.20
C THR A 122 14.29 -11.09 6.13
N THR A 123 13.25 -10.99 6.92
CA THR A 123 12.10 -11.90 6.91
C THR A 123 10.81 -11.12 6.90
N ALA A 124 9.70 -11.79 6.57
CA ALA A 124 8.40 -11.16 6.67
C ALA A 124 7.35 -12.11 7.25
N THR A 125 6.33 -11.54 7.88
CA THR A 125 5.05 -12.21 8.15
C THR A 125 4.00 -11.62 7.23
N LEU A 126 3.41 -12.48 6.39
CA LEU A 126 2.41 -12.11 5.40
C LEU A 126 1.01 -12.52 5.88
N TYR A 127 0.06 -11.59 5.82
CA TYR A 127 -1.35 -11.77 6.14
C TYR A 127 -2.19 -11.51 4.89
N LEU A 128 -2.70 -12.57 4.24
CA LEU A 128 -3.53 -12.44 3.05
C LEU A 128 -5.00 -12.74 3.39
N PRO A 129 -5.95 -11.83 3.08
CA PRO A 129 -7.37 -12.13 3.18
C PRO A 129 -7.74 -13.39 2.40
N ALA A 130 -8.20 -14.44 3.08
CA ALA A 130 -8.50 -15.72 2.47
C ALA A 130 -9.62 -16.45 3.23
N LYS A 131 -10.51 -17.13 2.49
CA LYS A 131 -11.60 -17.89 3.09
C LYS A 131 -11.11 -19.15 3.81
N SER A 132 -10.03 -19.73 3.31
CA SER A 132 -9.40 -20.94 3.86
C SER A 132 -7.97 -21.06 3.34
N GLU A 133 -7.15 -21.87 3.99
CA GLU A 133 -5.80 -22.19 3.47
C GLU A 133 -5.83 -22.83 2.08
N LYS A 134 -6.87 -23.61 1.77
CA LYS A 134 -7.04 -24.26 0.46
C LYS A 134 -7.33 -23.27 -0.67
N SER A 135 -7.79 -22.08 -0.37
CA SER A 135 -8.00 -21.02 -1.37
C SER A 135 -6.72 -20.31 -1.76
N VAL A 136 -5.59 -20.62 -1.12
CA VAL A 136 -4.30 -19.99 -1.40
C VAL A 136 -3.38 -20.96 -2.12
N ARG A 137 -2.83 -20.54 -3.25
CA ARG A 137 -1.91 -21.33 -4.07
C ARG A 137 -0.63 -20.54 -4.32
N MET A 138 0.50 -21.19 -4.11
CA MET A 138 1.81 -20.63 -4.42
C MET A 138 2.18 -20.93 -5.87
N GLU A 139 2.93 -20.07 -6.51
CA GLU A 139 3.57 -20.39 -7.78
C GLU A 139 4.59 -21.53 -7.59
N LYS A 140 4.73 -22.39 -8.58
CA LYS A 140 5.63 -23.55 -8.48
C LYS A 140 7.11 -23.09 -8.38
N GLY A 141 7.87 -23.80 -7.56
CA GLY A 141 9.32 -23.56 -7.42
C GLY A 141 9.70 -22.43 -6.46
N GLN A 142 8.74 -21.83 -5.76
CA GLN A 142 9.05 -20.85 -4.72
C GLN A 142 9.47 -21.57 -3.43
N GLU A 143 10.58 -21.10 -2.87
CA GLU A 143 11.12 -21.58 -1.60
C GLU A 143 11.01 -20.46 -0.53
N GLY A 144 11.25 -20.80 0.74
CA GLY A 144 11.24 -19.82 1.83
C GLY A 144 9.86 -19.37 2.29
N ILE A 145 8.79 -20.09 1.93
CA ILE A 145 7.42 -19.86 2.42
C ILE A 145 7.08 -20.94 3.44
N THR A 146 6.70 -20.53 4.64
CA THR A 146 6.23 -21.43 5.69
C THR A 146 4.81 -21.05 6.09
N PRO A 147 3.80 -21.92 5.92
CA PRO A 147 2.45 -21.63 6.40
C PRO A 147 2.42 -21.61 7.93
N VAL A 148 1.69 -20.65 8.49
CA VAL A 148 1.45 -20.52 9.93
C VAL A 148 0.02 -20.96 10.27
N GLY A 149 -0.92 -20.72 9.37
CA GLY A 149 -2.33 -21.09 9.54
C GLY A 149 -3.30 -19.97 9.14
N LEU A 150 -4.56 -20.13 9.54
CA LEU A 150 -5.61 -19.13 9.32
C LEU A 150 -5.86 -18.35 10.61
N LYS A 151 -5.81 -17.03 10.55
CA LYS A 151 -6.08 -16.15 11.68
C LYS A 151 -6.95 -14.96 11.22
N ASP A 152 -8.08 -14.76 11.87
CA ASP A 152 -9.00 -13.63 11.62
C ASP A 152 -9.35 -13.43 10.14
N GLY A 153 -9.65 -14.54 9.42
CA GLY A 153 -9.98 -14.51 8.00
C GLY A 153 -8.80 -14.23 7.08
N LYS A 154 -7.57 -14.41 7.56
CA LYS A 154 -6.34 -14.23 6.80
C LYS A 154 -5.49 -15.49 6.86
N ALA A 155 -5.01 -15.94 5.72
CA ALA A 155 -3.96 -16.95 5.64
C ALA A 155 -2.62 -16.29 6.00
N VAL A 156 -1.90 -16.88 6.94
CA VAL A 156 -0.66 -16.33 7.50
C VAL A 156 0.53 -17.17 7.07
N TYR A 157 1.56 -16.52 6.60
CA TYR A 157 2.81 -17.15 6.14
C TYR A 157 4.02 -16.42 6.72
N ARG A 158 5.08 -17.17 7.00
CA ARG A 158 6.43 -16.62 7.18
C ARG A 158 7.18 -16.70 5.87
N LEU A 159 7.82 -15.61 5.48
CA LEU A 159 8.60 -15.49 4.26
C LEU A 159 10.07 -15.21 4.61
N GLY A 160 10.98 -15.91 3.94
CA GLY A 160 12.39 -15.53 3.88
C GLY A 160 12.65 -14.45 2.83
N SER A 161 13.93 -14.15 2.58
CA SER A 161 14.33 -13.29 1.45
C SER A 161 13.98 -13.97 0.12
N GLY A 162 13.49 -13.18 -0.84
CA GLY A 162 13.11 -13.70 -2.16
C GLY A 162 11.92 -12.97 -2.76
N SER A 163 11.51 -13.41 -3.94
CA SER A 163 10.33 -12.89 -4.64
C SER A 163 9.23 -13.95 -4.67
N TYR A 164 8.02 -13.52 -4.42
CA TYR A 164 6.87 -14.37 -4.19
C TYR A 164 5.68 -13.96 -5.05
N ARG A 165 4.98 -14.95 -5.59
CA ARG A 165 3.72 -14.78 -6.30
C ARG A 165 2.70 -15.77 -5.79
N ILE A 166 1.59 -15.27 -5.28
CA ILE A 166 0.59 -16.03 -4.54
C ILE A 166 -0.78 -15.75 -5.16
N TYR A 167 -1.53 -16.81 -5.42
CA TYR A 167 -2.89 -16.76 -5.98
C TYR A 167 -3.89 -17.05 -4.86
N VAL A 168 -4.91 -16.22 -4.72
CA VAL A 168 -5.98 -16.39 -3.71
C VAL A 168 -7.33 -16.39 -4.42
N ASP A 169 -8.12 -17.47 -4.22
CA ASP A 169 -9.43 -17.70 -4.86
C ASP A 169 -10.61 -17.35 -3.93
#